data_76584872aea1be0fffae5b95b9867cda
#
_entry.id   76584872aea1be0fffae5b95b9867cda
#
_cell.length_a   1.000
_cell.length_b   1.000
_cell.length_c   1.000
_cell.angle_alpha   90.00
_cell.angle_beta   90.00
_cell.angle_gamma   90.00
#
_symmetry.space_group_name_H-M   'P 1'
#
loop_
_entity.id
_entity.type
_entity.pdbx_description
1 polymer ?
#
loop_
_entity_poly.entity_id
_entity_poly.type
_entity_poly.pdbx_seq_one_letter_code
_entity_poly.pdbx_strand_id
1 'polypeptide(L)'
;KAFYSSFSISFANLIWRLLIIQFCGKILAGIYFASFALGSLPGTLFNNTFGPTIIKNNIKVNKSLYLLKWAFLTVTIVLFFWSILNIDQIFINLSYTQIFGTFLSLLGSYFMIKGQYARQYLIQKTQHQSFVFKIDALYSLIIMMVVPILYLLGGDKLIIIAFLVSSIIAHIVYKFTYDKFLK
;
A
#
# COMPACT_ATOMS: atom_id res chain seq x y z
N LYS A 1 -11.95 5.87 -20.34
CA LYS A 1 -10.96 4.82 -19.96
C LYS A 1 -10.43 5.07 -18.53
N ALA A 2 -10.06 6.30 -18.15
CA ALA A 2 -9.62 6.62 -16.78
C ALA A 2 -10.69 6.28 -15.71
N PHE A 3 -11.97 6.49 -16.01
CA PHE A 3 -13.08 6.13 -15.13
C PHE A 3 -13.11 4.63 -14.83
N TYR A 4 -12.98 3.78 -15.85
CA TYR A 4 -12.99 2.32 -15.66
C TYR A 4 -11.81 1.82 -14.83
N SER A 5 -10.64 2.43 -15.01
CA SER A 5 -9.44 2.14 -14.21
C SER A 5 -9.67 2.47 -12.73
N SER A 6 -10.15 3.68 -12.43
CA SER A 6 -10.45 4.10 -11.05
C SER A 6 -11.57 3.24 -10.44
N PHE A 7 -12.59 2.91 -11.20
CA PHE A 7 -13.70 2.05 -10.76
C PHE A 7 -13.19 0.65 -10.41
N SER A 8 -12.38 0.03 -11.28
CA SER A 8 -11.82 -1.31 -11.04
C SER A 8 -11.02 -1.37 -9.73
N ILE A 9 -10.12 -0.40 -9.50
CA ILE A 9 -9.32 -0.34 -8.27
C ILE A 9 -10.19 -0.09 -7.04
N SER A 10 -11.17 0.83 -7.13
CA SER A 10 -12.07 1.14 -6.01
C SER A 10 -12.94 -0.06 -5.65
N PHE A 11 -13.45 -0.76 -6.64
CA PHE A 11 -14.24 -1.97 -6.45
C PHE A 11 -13.41 -3.09 -5.81
N ALA A 12 -12.18 -3.31 -6.30
CA ALA A 12 -11.27 -4.28 -5.70
C ALA A 12 -10.95 -3.97 -4.23
N ASN A 13 -10.73 -2.68 -3.91
CA ASN A 13 -10.51 -2.26 -2.53
C ASN A 13 -11.74 -2.47 -1.63
N LEU A 14 -12.96 -2.29 -2.16
CA LEU A 14 -14.19 -2.59 -1.44
C LEU A 14 -14.28 -4.09 -1.13
N ILE A 15 -14.13 -4.96 -2.14
CA ILE A 15 -14.14 -6.41 -1.94
C ILE A 15 -13.05 -6.85 -0.95
N TRP A 16 -11.84 -6.33 -1.09
CA TRP A 16 -10.72 -6.59 -0.19
C TRP A 16 -11.07 -6.30 1.28
N ARG A 17 -11.73 -5.16 1.55
CA ARG A 17 -12.20 -4.81 2.90
C ARG A 17 -13.29 -5.75 3.40
N LEU A 18 -14.26 -6.10 2.55
CA LEU A 18 -15.32 -7.04 2.91
C LEU A 18 -14.75 -8.42 3.26
N LEU A 19 -13.76 -8.89 2.53
CA LEU A 19 -13.07 -10.15 2.83
C LEU A 19 -12.35 -10.10 4.17
N ILE A 20 -11.70 -9.00 4.53
CA ILE A 20 -11.08 -8.85 5.87
C ILE A 20 -12.15 -8.94 6.96
N ILE A 21 -13.28 -8.27 6.81
CA ILE A 21 -14.38 -8.36 7.80
C ILE A 21 -14.91 -9.78 7.90
N GLN A 22 -15.06 -10.45 6.78
CA GLN A 22 -15.57 -11.83 6.71
C GLN A 22 -14.65 -12.83 7.43
N PHE A 23 -13.32 -12.71 7.22
CA PHE A 23 -12.35 -13.65 7.77
C PHE A 23 -11.91 -13.33 9.21
N CYS A 24 -11.79 -12.05 9.57
CA CYS A 24 -11.30 -11.62 10.88
C CYS A 24 -12.42 -11.28 11.88
N GLY A 25 -13.66 -11.11 11.41
CA GLY A 25 -14.72 -10.53 12.21
C GLY A 25 -14.57 -9.02 12.41
N LYS A 26 -15.63 -8.38 12.93
CA LYS A 26 -15.72 -6.90 12.96
C LYS A 26 -14.66 -6.24 13.85
N ILE A 27 -14.35 -6.82 15.01
CA ILE A 27 -13.43 -6.20 15.98
C ILE A 27 -11.99 -6.19 15.43
N LEU A 28 -11.48 -7.36 15.03
CA LEU A 28 -10.11 -7.47 14.53
C LEU A 28 -9.94 -6.74 13.19
N ALA A 29 -10.94 -6.81 12.32
CA ALA A 29 -10.96 -6.03 11.07
C ALA A 29 -10.88 -4.52 11.33
N GLY A 30 -11.58 -4.00 12.35
CA GLY A 30 -11.50 -2.60 12.76
C GLY A 30 -10.09 -2.18 13.17
N ILE A 31 -9.39 -3.02 13.93
CA ILE A 31 -7.99 -2.79 14.33
C ILE A 31 -7.07 -2.79 13.11
N TYR A 32 -7.24 -3.74 12.20
CA TYR A 32 -6.44 -3.80 10.97
C TYR A 32 -6.68 -2.58 10.08
N PHE A 33 -7.94 -2.13 9.92
CA PHE A 33 -8.23 -0.93 9.14
C PHE A 33 -7.65 0.33 9.77
N ALA A 34 -7.72 0.48 11.10
CA ALA A 34 -7.07 1.58 11.80
C ALA A 34 -5.54 1.57 11.58
N SER A 35 -4.92 0.40 11.69
CA SER A 35 -3.50 0.20 11.42
C SER A 35 -3.13 0.56 9.98
N PHE A 36 -3.91 0.09 9.00
CA PHE A 36 -3.69 0.37 7.59
C PHE A 36 -3.87 1.84 7.26
N ALA A 37 -4.88 2.49 7.86
CA ALA A 37 -5.11 3.92 7.68
C ALA A 37 -3.94 4.74 8.23
N LEU A 38 -3.52 4.51 9.47
CA LEU A 38 -2.41 5.22 10.10
C LEU A 38 -1.09 4.99 9.35
N GLY A 39 -0.76 3.74 9.04
CA GLY A 39 0.48 3.42 8.35
C GLY A 39 0.52 3.88 6.89
N SER A 40 -0.62 4.00 6.21
CA SER A 40 -0.68 4.48 4.83
C SER A 40 -0.70 6.00 4.69
N LEU A 41 -0.89 6.76 5.77
CA LEU A 41 -0.95 8.22 5.73
C LEU A 41 0.22 8.88 4.98
N PRO A 42 1.50 8.54 5.25
CA PRO A 42 2.61 9.14 4.55
C PRO A 42 2.58 8.88 3.03
N GLY A 43 2.20 7.66 2.66
CA GLY A 43 2.06 7.27 1.25
C GLY A 43 0.95 8.05 0.55
N THR A 44 -0.19 8.17 1.19
CA THR A 44 -1.35 8.90 0.67
C THR A 44 -1.06 10.38 0.53
N LEU A 45 -0.47 11.00 1.54
CA LEU A 45 -0.06 12.41 1.50
C LEU A 45 0.95 12.66 0.37
N PHE A 46 1.98 11.82 0.26
CA PHE A 46 2.97 11.95 -0.80
C PHE A 46 2.33 11.84 -2.20
N ASN A 47 1.49 10.85 -2.41
CA ASN A 47 0.87 10.61 -3.70
C ASN A 47 -0.10 11.72 -4.11
N ASN A 48 -0.84 12.29 -3.16
CA ASN A 48 -1.85 13.31 -3.45
C ASN A 48 -1.24 14.71 -3.62
N THR A 49 -0.19 15.03 -2.85
CA THR A 49 0.41 16.38 -2.86
C THR A 49 1.59 16.49 -3.81
N PHE A 50 2.52 15.56 -3.75
CA PHE A 50 3.79 15.66 -4.46
C PHE A 50 3.84 14.89 -5.78
N GLY A 51 3.15 13.74 -5.86
CA GLY A 51 3.22 12.87 -7.04
C GLY A 51 2.91 13.57 -8.36
N PRO A 52 1.76 14.24 -8.51
CA PRO A 52 1.42 14.94 -9.75
C PRO A 52 2.39 16.06 -10.12
N THR A 53 2.85 16.82 -9.12
CA THR A 53 3.75 17.98 -9.31
C THR A 53 5.14 17.53 -9.74
N ILE A 54 5.69 16.49 -9.12
CA ILE A 54 7.01 15.94 -9.46
C ILE A 54 7.02 15.43 -10.90
N ILE A 55 5.98 14.70 -11.30
CA ILE A 55 5.89 14.12 -12.64
C ILE A 55 5.70 15.21 -13.70
N LYS A 56 4.85 16.20 -13.44
CA LYS A 56 4.56 17.28 -14.38
C LYS A 56 5.78 18.16 -14.66
N ASN A 57 6.52 18.52 -13.60
CA ASN A 57 7.56 19.54 -13.68
C ASN A 57 8.98 18.97 -13.76
N ASN A 58 9.18 17.64 -13.78
CA ASN A 58 10.48 16.97 -13.66
C ASN A 58 11.35 17.54 -12.52
N ILE A 59 10.71 17.93 -11.39
CA ILE A 59 11.39 18.59 -10.29
C ILE A 59 12.32 17.58 -9.62
N LYS A 60 13.61 17.91 -9.56
CA LYS A 60 14.57 17.21 -8.70
C LYS A 60 14.09 17.31 -7.25
N VAL A 61 14.09 16.18 -6.54
CA VAL A 61 13.67 16.05 -5.14
C VAL A 61 14.27 17.18 -4.29
N ASN A 62 13.42 18.05 -3.76
CA ASN A 62 13.83 19.21 -2.97
C ASN A 62 14.23 18.76 -1.55
N LYS A 63 15.03 19.59 -0.83
CA LYS A 63 15.50 19.32 0.55
C LYS A 63 14.38 18.96 1.53
N SER A 64 13.17 19.52 1.36
CA SER A 64 12.00 19.19 2.19
C SER A 64 11.54 17.74 2.04
N LEU A 65 11.60 17.17 0.83
CA LEU A 65 11.29 15.75 0.60
C LEU A 65 12.36 14.82 1.20
N TYR A 66 13.60 15.30 1.27
CA TYR A 66 14.68 14.59 1.94
C TYR A 66 14.45 14.49 3.47
N LEU A 67 14.03 15.59 4.09
CA LEU A 67 13.67 15.61 5.52
C LEU A 67 12.47 14.68 5.82
N LEU A 68 11.44 14.70 4.97
CA LEU A 68 10.30 13.80 5.10
C LEU A 68 10.71 12.32 5.01
N LYS A 69 11.65 11.99 4.12
CA LYS A 69 12.20 10.64 3.99
C LYS A 69 12.91 10.20 5.27
N TRP A 70 13.72 11.08 5.88
CA TRP A 70 14.41 10.78 7.14
C TRP A 70 13.44 10.65 8.32
N ALA A 71 12.44 11.53 8.42
CA ALA A 71 11.40 11.42 9.45
C ALA A 71 10.63 10.08 9.31
N PHE A 72 10.28 9.70 8.08
CA PHE A 72 9.63 8.42 7.81
C PHE A 72 10.53 7.23 8.22
N LEU A 73 11.82 7.28 7.89
CA LEU A 73 12.77 6.22 8.22
C LEU A 73 12.95 6.09 9.74
N THR A 74 13.09 7.21 10.47
CA THR A 74 13.23 7.19 11.93
C THR A 74 12.01 6.62 12.64
N VAL A 75 10.80 7.01 12.24
CA VAL A 75 9.55 6.45 12.79
C VAL A 75 9.47 4.94 12.51
N THR A 76 9.83 4.51 11.30
CA THR A 76 9.83 3.09 10.96
C THR A 76 10.82 2.30 11.81
N ILE A 77 12.02 2.81 12.04
CA ILE A 77 13.03 2.18 12.90
C ILE A 77 12.55 2.09 14.34
N VAL A 78 11.99 3.17 14.90
CA VAL A 78 11.47 3.18 16.27
C VAL A 78 10.37 2.13 16.43
N LEU A 79 9.41 2.06 15.52
CA LEU A 79 8.34 1.06 15.56
C LEU A 79 8.86 -0.37 15.36
N PHE A 80 9.91 -0.56 14.57
CA PHE A 80 10.56 -1.85 14.41
C PHE A 80 11.16 -2.36 15.73
N PHE A 81 11.99 -1.55 16.40
CA PHE A 81 12.55 -1.92 17.69
C PHE A 81 11.47 -2.13 18.76
N TRP A 82 10.47 -1.26 18.79
CA TRP A 82 9.33 -1.42 19.68
C TRP A 82 8.61 -2.77 19.45
N SER A 83 8.41 -3.17 18.21
CA SER A 83 7.76 -4.44 17.86
C SER A 83 8.59 -5.65 18.30
N ILE A 84 9.91 -5.59 18.18
CA ILE A 84 10.80 -6.67 18.65
C ILE A 84 10.73 -6.81 20.17
N LEU A 85 10.76 -5.69 20.90
CA LEU A 85 10.73 -5.71 22.38
C LEU A 85 9.39 -6.22 22.94
N ASN A 86 8.31 -6.15 22.17
CA ASN A 86 6.97 -6.51 22.63
C ASN A 86 6.37 -7.68 21.83
N ILE A 87 7.20 -8.53 21.24
CA ILE A 87 6.74 -9.58 20.31
C ILE A 87 5.74 -10.54 20.96
N ASP A 88 5.93 -10.86 22.26
CA ASP A 88 5.07 -11.76 23.00
C ASP A 88 3.66 -11.18 23.26
N GLN A 89 3.53 -9.86 23.24
CA GLN A 89 2.26 -9.16 23.44
C GLN A 89 1.48 -8.93 22.14
N ILE A 90 2.15 -9.05 21.00
CA ILE A 90 1.51 -8.93 19.68
C ILE A 90 0.53 -10.09 19.52
N PHE A 91 -0.71 -9.80 19.14
CA PHE A 91 -1.84 -10.72 19.04
C PHE A 91 -2.50 -11.15 20.37
N ILE A 92 -1.92 -10.84 21.53
CA ILE A 92 -2.57 -11.02 22.83
C ILE A 92 -3.32 -9.74 23.19
N ASN A 93 -2.66 -8.60 23.01
CA ASN A 93 -3.23 -7.29 23.30
C ASN A 93 -3.55 -6.53 22.01
N LEU A 94 -4.81 -6.09 21.86
CA LEU A 94 -5.30 -5.40 20.66
C LEU A 94 -4.53 -4.10 20.33
N SER A 95 -4.08 -3.36 21.36
CA SER A 95 -3.29 -2.15 21.15
C SER A 95 -1.91 -2.46 20.58
N TYR A 96 -1.26 -3.53 21.02
CA TYR A 96 0.02 -3.97 20.48
C TYR A 96 -0.13 -4.50 19.04
N THR A 97 -1.21 -5.22 18.77
CA THR A 97 -1.56 -5.64 17.41
C THR A 97 -1.73 -4.43 16.47
N GLN A 98 -2.40 -3.37 16.95
CA GLN A 98 -2.60 -2.16 16.16
C GLN A 98 -1.27 -1.45 15.85
N ILE A 99 -0.37 -1.31 16.83
CA ILE A 99 0.94 -0.66 16.63
C ILE A 99 1.79 -1.49 15.66
N PHE A 100 1.81 -2.82 15.81
CA PHE A 100 2.53 -3.70 14.90
C PHE A 100 1.96 -3.62 13.46
N GLY A 101 0.65 -3.64 13.31
CA GLY A 101 -0.01 -3.46 12.02
C GLY A 101 0.30 -2.09 11.40
N THR A 102 0.39 -1.04 12.20
CA THR A 102 0.79 0.30 11.74
C THR A 102 2.24 0.30 11.23
N PHE A 103 3.16 -0.37 11.93
CA PHE A 103 4.53 -0.55 11.46
C PHE A 103 4.61 -1.25 10.10
N LEU A 104 3.91 -2.38 9.94
CA LEU A 104 3.87 -3.11 8.67
C LEU A 104 3.25 -2.27 7.54
N SER A 105 2.23 -1.49 7.86
CA SER A 105 1.57 -0.60 6.89
C SER A 105 2.43 0.60 6.52
N LEU A 106 3.28 1.09 7.41
CA LEU A 106 4.31 2.08 7.10
C LEU A 106 5.33 1.53 6.08
N LEU A 107 5.80 0.30 6.27
CA LEU A 107 6.64 -0.37 5.27
C LEU A 107 5.90 -0.50 3.93
N GLY A 108 4.62 -0.86 3.96
CA GLY A 108 3.76 -0.92 2.78
C GLY A 108 3.66 0.44 2.07
N SER A 109 3.58 1.54 2.82
CA SER A 109 3.54 2.90 2.26
C SER A 109 4.74 3.24 1.38
N TYR A 110 5.92 2.75 1.72
CA TYR A 110 7.12 2.95 0.91
C TYR A 110 6.97 2.32 -0.49
N PHE A 111 6.46 1.08 -0.55
CA PHE A 111 6.19 0.40 -1.81
C PHE A 111 5.01 1.03 -2.55
N MET A 112 3.98 1.46 -1.83
CA MET A 112 2.83 2.19 -2.37
C MET A 112 3.26 3.47 -3.09
N ILE A 113 4.13 4.30 -2.49
CA ILE A 113 4.66 5.52 -3.12
C ILE A 113 5.34 5.18 -4.45
N LYS A 114 6.21 4.18 -4.47
CA LYS A 114 6.93 3.77 -5.68
C LYS A 114 5.99 3.23 -6.76
N GLY A 115 5.02 2.39 -6.38
CA GLY A 115 4.05 1.82 -7.30
C GLY A 115 3.14 2.89 -7.92
N GLN A 116 2.61 3.78 -7.09
CA GLN A 116 1.75 4.88 -7.54
C GLN A 116 2.51 5.90 -8.39
N TYR A 117 3.77 6.20 -8.08
CA TYR A 117 4.59 7.06 -8.92
C TYR A 117 4.76 6.47 -10.33
N ALA A 118 5.11 5.18 -10.41
CA ALA A 118 5.24 4.49 -11.69
C ALA A 118 3.91 4.48 -12.49
N ARG A 119 2.78 4.20 -11.81
CA ARG A 119 1.45 4.25 -12.42
C ARG A 119 1.09 5.64 -12.95
N GLN A 120 1.29 6.69 -12.15
CA GLN A 120 1.00 8.07 -12.55
C GLN A 120 1.88 8.51 -13.72
N TYR A 121 3.15 8.13 -13.72
CA TYR A 121 4.05 8.40 -14.84
C TYR A 121 3.54 7.75 -16.13
N LEU A 122 3.13 6.49 -16.09
CA LEU A 122 2.56 5.78 -17.23
C LEU A 122 1.29 6.48 -17.77
N ILE A 123 0.43 6.99 -16.89
CA ILE A 123 -0.79 7.70 -17.30
C ILE A 123 -0.47 9.05 -17.96
N GLN A 124 0.49 9.80 -17.43
CA GLN A 124 0.76 11.17 -17.87
C GLN A 124 1.71 11.27 -19.07
N LYS A 125 2.69 10.38 -19.16
CA LYS A 125 3.76 10.45 -20.15
C LYS A 125 3.58 9.49 -21.32
N THR A 126 2.74 8.47 -21.20
CA THR A 126 2.50 7.52 -22.28
C THR A 126 1.12 7.74 -22.90
N GLN A 127 1.04 7.64 -24.23
CA GLN A 127 -0.25 7.66 -24.95
C GLN A 127 -1.03 6.34 -24.77
N HIS A 128 -0.50 5.38 -24.01
CA HIS A 128 -1.04 4.03 -23.87
C HIS A 128 -1.99 3.85 -22.68
N GLN A 129 -2.95 4.76 -22.49
CA GLN A 129 -3.94 4.67 -21.41
C GLN A 129 -4.73 3.35 -21.40
N SER A 130 -4.94 2.72 -22.56
CA SER A 130 -5.62 1.43 -22.64
C SER A 130 -4.81 0.29 -22.02
N PHE A 131 -3.49 0.40 -22.07
CA PHE A 131 -2.59 -0.58 -21.47
C PHE A 131 -2.57 -0.44 -19.94
N VAL A 132 -2.52 0.79 -19.42
CA VAL A 132 -2.61 1.03 -17.97
C VAL A 132 -3.91 0.47 -17.40
N PHE A 133 -5.04 0.60 -18.11
CA PHE A 133 -6.30 0.00 -17.68
C PHE A 133 -6.21 -1.53 -17.55
N LYS A 134 -5.56 -2.21 -18.51
CA LYS A 134 -5.38 -3.69 -18.42
C LYS A 134 -4.54 -4.08 -17.20
N ILE A 135 -3.52 -3.28 -16.87
CA ILE A 135 -2.68 -3.51 -15.69
C ILE A 135 -3.46 -3.25 -14.41
N ASP A 136 -4.25 -2.17 -14.36
CA ASP A 136 -5.10 -1.86 -13.21
C ASP A 136 -6.14 -2.96 -12.99
N ALA A 137 -6.71 -3.54 -14.04
CA ALA A 137 -7.62 -4.68 -13.94
C ALA A 137 -6.91 -5.94 -13.42
N LEU A 138 -5.72 -6.26 -13.95
CA LEU A 138 -4.91 -7.37 -13.46
C LEU A 138 -4.53 -7.19 -11.99
N TYR A 139 -4.05 -6.01 -11.62
CA TYR A 139 -3.72 -5.67 -10.23
C TYR A 139 -4.95 -5.82 -9.32
N SER A 140 -6.12 -5.37 -9.77
CA SER A 140 -7.38 -5.48 -9.03
C SER A 140 -7.76 -6.93 -8.76
N LEU A 141 -7.59 -7.82 -9.73
CA LEU A 141 -7.82 -9.26 -9.54
C LEU A 141 -6.84 -9.86 -8.53
N ILE A 142 -5.56 -9.52 -8.65
CA ILE A 142 -4.53 -10.05 -7.74
C ILE A 142 -4.79 -9.58 -6.30
N ILE A 143 -5.12 -8.31 -6.08
CA ILE A 143 -5.33 -7.77 -4.73
C ILE A 143 -6.54 -8.40 -4.03
N MET A 144 -7.58 -8.75 -4.76
CA MET A 144 -8.74 -9.48 -4.20
C MET A 144 -8.35 -10.86 -3.65
N MET A 145 -7.33 -11.51 -4.25
CA MET A 145 -6.88 -12.83 -3.83
C MET A 145 -5.92 -12.79 -2.63
N VAL A 146 -5.33 -11.64 -2.30
CA VAL A 146 -4.34 -11.51 -1.20
C VAL A 146 -4.94 -11.93 0.14
N VAL A 147 -6.12 -11.45 0.49
CA VAL A 147 -6.75 -11.75 1.79
C VAL A 147 -7.12 -13.23 1.93
N PRO A 148 -7.81 -13.88 0.97
CA PRO A 148 -8.06 -15.32 1.02
C PRO A 148 -6.79 -16.15 1.13
N ILE A 149 -5.74 -15.81 0.37
CA ILE A 149 -4.47 -16.54 0.41
C ILE A 149 -3.82 -16.42 1.78
N LEU A 150 -3.74 -15.22 2.33
CA LEU A 150 -3.16 -14.99 3.66
C LEU A 150 -3.94 -15.74 4.75
N TYR A 151 -5.26 -15.73 4.65
CA TYR A 151 -6.11 -16.48 5.59
C TYR A 151 -5.84 -17.98 5.52
N LEU A 152 -5.72 -18.56 4.33
CA LEU A 152 -5.42 -19.99 4.14
C LEU A 152 -4.03 -20.37 4.66
N LEU A 153 -3.05 -19.44 4.60
CA LEU A 153 -1.68 -19.71 5.04
C LEU A 153 -1.47 -19.57 6.55
N GLY A 154 -2.20 -18.70 7.22
CA GLY A 154 -1.94 -18.43 8.65
C GLY A 154 -3.12 -17.87 9.44
N GLY A 155 -4.35 -18.03 8.92
CA GLY A 155 -5.56 -17.57 9.57
C GLY A 155 -5.69 -16.04 9.64
N ASP A 156 -6.54 -15.60 10.55
CA ASP A 156 -6.88 -14.20 10.77
C ASP A 156 -5.66 -13.32 11.14
N LYS A 157 -4.70 -13.88 11.88
CA LYS A 157 -3.49 -13.17 12.31
C LYS A 157 -2.60 -12.75 11.16
N LEU A 158 -2.50 -13.57 10.10
CA LEU A 158 -1.63 -13.26 8.96
C LEU A 158 -2.21 -12.14 8.08
N ILE A 159 -3.50 -11.84 8.19
CA ILE A 159 -4.14 -10.75 7.43
C ILE A 159 -3.57 -9.37 7.80
N ILE A 160 -2.94 -9.20 8.96
CA ILE A 160 -2.28 -7.95 9.35
C ILE A 160 -1.23 -7.47 8.33
N ILE A 161 -0.61 -8.40 7.58
CA ILE A 161 0.36 -8.05 6.52
C ILE A 161 -0.30 -7.76 5.17
N ALA A 162 -1.62 -7.85 5.05
CA ALA A 162 -2.31 -7.74 3.75
C ALA A 162 -2.03 -6.42 3.02
N PHE A 163 -1.96 -5.31 3.74
CA PHE A 163 -1.64 -4.01 3.15
C PHE A 163 -0.20 -3.97 2.62
N LEU A 164 0.78 -4.50 3.37
CA LEU A 164 2.18 -4.58 2.95
C LEU A 164 2.31 -5.42 1.68
N VAL A 165 1.72 -6.63 1.67
CA VAL A 165 1.76 -7.54 0.51
C VAL A 165 1.11 -6.90 -0.72
N SER A 166 -0.07 -6.30 -0.57
CA SER A 166 -0.76 -5.59 -1.65
C SER A 166 0.07 -4.44 -2.21
N SER A 167 0.77 -3.70 -1.35
CA SER A 167 1.64 -2.58 -1.75
C SER A 167 2.90 -3.05 -2.48
N ILE A 168 3.50 -4.17 -2.07
CA ILE A 168 4.63 -4.80 -2.76
C ILE A 168 4.20 -5.28 -4.15
N ILE A 169 3.05 -5.94 -4.25
CA ILE A 169 2.48 -6.39 -5.52
C ILE A 169 2.24 -5.21 -6.46
N ALA A 170 1.64 -4.12 -5.97
CA ALA A 170 1.46 -2.90 -6.73
C ALA A 170 2.79 -2.35 -7.26
N HIS A 171 3.81 -2.29 -6.39
CA HIS A 171 5.14 -1.83 -6.79
C HIS A 171 5.73 -2.70 -7.90
N ILE A 172 5.68 -4.01 -7.76
CA ILE A 172 6.23 -4.96 -8.76
C ILE A 172 5.51 -4.80 -10.10
N VAL A 173 4.17 -4.83 -10.08
CA VAL A 173 3.33 -4.76 -11.29
C VAL A 173 3.57 -3.45 -12.05
N TYR A 174 3.51 -2.31 -11.36
CA TYR A 174 3.68 -1.01 -12.03
C TYR A 174 5.14 -0.72 -12.40
N LYS A 175 6.12 -1.13 -11.59
CA LYS A 175 7.54 -0.95 -11.92
C LYS A 175 7.94 -1.79 -13.12
N PHE A 176 7.57 -3.06 -13.17
CA PHE A 176 7.86 -3.93 -14.33
C PHE A 176 7.31 -3.33 -15.62
N THR A 177 6.09 -2.80 -15.55
CA THR A 177 5.47 -2.13 -16.68
C THR A 177 6.22 -0.86 -17.07
N TYR A 178 6.55 -0.02 -16.09
CA TYR A 178 7.32 1.21 -16.29
C TYR A 178 8.67 0.93 -16.96
N ASP A 179 9.43 -0.04 -16.48
CA ASP A 179 10.73 -0.42 -17.02
C ASP A 179 10.65 -0.94 -18.46
N LYS A 180 9.54 -1.61 -18.82
CA LYS A 180 9.29 -2.10 -20.18
C LYS A 180 9.00 -0.99 -21.19
N PHE A 181 8.40 0.12 -20.75
CA PHE A 181 8.02 1.24 -21.65
C PHE A 181 9.06 2.34 -21.76
N LEU A 182 10.08 2.35 -20.89
CA LEU A 182 11.19 3.31 -20.95
C LEU A 182 12.42 2.79 -21.70
N LYS A 183 12.44 1.52 -22.02
CA LYS A 183 13.41 0.89 -22.94
C LYS A 183 12.87 0.87 -24.36
#